data_47d07b98e06c7b27df5bd1b52a5110e7
#
_entry.id   47d07b98e06c7b27df5bd1b52a5110e7
#
_cell.length_a   1.000
_cell.length_b   1.000
_cell.length_c   1.000
_cell.angle_alpha   90.00
_cell.angle_beta   90.00
_cell.angle_gamma   90.00
#
_symmetry.space_group_name_H-M   'P 1'
#
loop_
_entity.id
_entity.type
_entity.pdbx_description
1 polymer ?
#
loop_
_entity_poly.entity_id
_entity_poly.type
_entity_poly.pdbx_seq_one_letter_code
_entity_poly.pdbx_strand_id
1 'polypeptide(L)'
;MDLFSAGMNKHAPLADRMRPRTLDEFVGQQHIVGKGKLLRRAIETDSLQSSIFFGPPGCGKTTLASIVANTTGSDFVKLNAVTSGVKDVREVIAAAEDNLKLYGRETYLLLDECHRWSKAQSDSILPALERGIIKFIGSTTENPMVSMTGAIVSRCRAFQFYPLTEEDVKKCIKAAVADKERGMGNYNAEVDEGAYDHIARIANGDVRTALNAIELAILTTEADGNGVIHVTEDIAAESIQQKLINCDDQQFYDMLSAFCKSLRGGDSDAAIAWFARLIYAGIDPRIICRRLIAHASEDVGLANPQAMVQAVAAAQALEFVGMPEAGLSITQAIIFICESPKSNSVVIAKDTAFAEAKSIPDQPVPIHLRDTSYPGASKLGHGRGYKYPHDYPGHVVAQEYMPPSVKGHKYYIPGELGSEGKIRQNHINQGRIKEK
;
A
#
# COMPACT_ATOMS: atom_id res chain seq x y z
N MET A 1 42.08 -6.61 -9.38
CA MET A 1 41.29 -5.35 -9.52
C MET A 1 41.87 -4.57 -10.66
N ASP A 2 41.12 -4.34 -11.72
CA ASP A 2 41.54 -3.62 -12.90
C ASP A 2 41.63 -2.12 -12.57
N LEU A 3 42.68 -1.40 -13.00
CA LEU A 3 42.91 0.04 -12.78
C LEU A 3 41.71 0.90 -13.25
N PHE A 4 40.92 0.42 -14.22
CA PHE A 4 39.72 1.08 -14.72
C PHE A 4 38.52 0.97 -13.76
N SER A 5 38.42 -0.10 -12.97
CA SER A 5 37.36 -0.26 -11.98
C SER A 5 37.56 0.63 -10.75
N ALA A 6 38.76 0.99 -10.40
CA ALA A 6 39.10 1.91 -9.31
C ALA A 6 38.65 3.36 -9.60
N GLY A 7 38.71 3.80 -10.88
CA GLY A 7 38.24 5.12 -11.31
C GLY A 7 36.72 5.26 -11.30
N MET A 8 35.98 4.23 -11.72
CA MET A 8 34.53 4.23 -11.72
C MET A 8 33.91 4.25 -10.31
N ASN A 9 34.58 3.62 -9.33
CA ASN A 9 34.11 3.60 -7.94
C ASN A 9 34.18 4.99 -7.26
N LYS A 10 35.07 5.90 -7.68
CA LYS A 10 35.17 7.25 -7.11
C LYS A 10 33.97 8.16 -7.48
N HIS A 11 33.27 7.87 -8.58
CA HIS A 11 32.10 8.63 -9.05
C HIS A 11 30.76 8.00 -8.62
N ALA A 12 30.79 6.84 -7.97
CA ALA A 12 29.58 6.22 -7.46
C ALA A 12 29.01 7.03 -6.27
N PRO A 13 27.68 7.16 -6.13
CA PRO A 13 27.07 7.81 -4.97
C PRO A 13 27.57 7.23 -3.65
N LEU A 14 27.65 8.04 -2.60
CA LEU A 14 28.12 7.64 -1.27
C LEU A 14 27.36 6.43 -0.74
N ALA A 15 26.06 6.39 -0.98
CA ALA A 15 25.20 5.26 -0.60
C ALA A 15 25.61 3.92 -1.22
N ASP A 16 26.19 3.92 -2.43
CA ASP A 16 26.71 2.71 -3.06
C ASP A 16 28.11 2.37 -2.58
N ARG A 17 28.97 3.37 -2.39
CA ARG A 17 30.35 3.19 -1.87
C ARG A 17 30.36 2.64 -0.46
N MET A 18 29.43 3.10 0.39
CA MET A 18 29.29 2.73 1.80
C MET A 18 28.48 1.45 2.04
N ARG A 19 28.11 0.71 1.00
CA ARG A 19 27.40 -0.57 1.19
C ARG A 19 28.20 -1.52 2.08
N PRO A 20 27.61 -2.05 3.17
CA PRO A 20 28.21 -3.10 3.98
C PRO A 20 28.64 -4.30 3.14
N ARG A 21 29.85 -4.80 3.42
CA ARG A 21 30.45 -5.95 2.72
C ARG A 21 30.37 -7.23 3.52
N THR A 22 30.18 -7.11 4.84
CA THR A 22 30.10 -8.22 5.79
C THR A 22 28.86 -8.08 6.69
N LEU A 23 28.48 -9.17 7.36
CA LEU A 23 27.39 -9.15 8.36
C LEU A 23 27.71 -8.27 9.57
N ASP A 24 28.98 -8.06 9.88
CA ASP A 24 29.40 -7.23 11.02
C ASP A 24 29.34 -5.73 10.70
N GLU A 25 29.49 -5.36 9.44
CA GLU A 25 29.25 -3.99 8.96
C GLU A 25 27.74 -3.69 8.82
N PHE A 26 26.89 -4.72 8.80
CA PHE A 26 25.46 -4.56 8.53
C PHE A 26 24.73 -3.99 9.74
N VAL A 27 24.16 -2.80 9.60
CA VAL A 27 23.46 -2.07 10.67
C VAL A 27 21.98 -2.37 10.66
N GLY A 28 21.40 -2.52 11.85
CA GLY A 28 19.97 -2.76 12.05
C GLY A 28 19.54 -4.21 11.86
N GLN A 29 18.25 -4.44 11.70
CA GLN A 29 17.59 -5.74 11.45
C GLN A 29 17.98 -6.84 12.47
N GLN A 30 18.22 -6.50 13.72
CA GLN A 30 18.69 -7.42 14.77
C GLN A 30 17.76 -8.61 15.01
N HIS A 31 16.47 -8.47 14.67
CA HIS A 31 15.47 -9.53 14.80
C HIS A 31 15.68 -10.69 13.81
N ILE A 32 16.35 -10.47 12.67
CA ILE A 32 16.64 -11.49 11.64
C ILE A 32 18.14 -11.80 11.49
N VAL A 33 19.04 -10.81 11.62
CA VAL A 33 20.50 -10.98 11.44
C VAL A 33 21.31 -10.80 12.71
N GLY A 34 20.69 -10.61 13.87
CA GLY A 34 21.37 -10.57 15.16
C GLY A 34 22.10 -11.88 15.46
N LYS A 35 23.06 -11.84 16.40
CA LYS A 35 23.82 -13.05 16.81
C LYS A 35 22.88 -14.18 17.21
N GLY A 36 23.09 -15.39 16.64
CA GLY A 36 22.29 -16.57 16.90
C GLY A 36 20.93 -16.63 16.17
N LYS A 37 20.55 -15.61 15.40
CA LYS A 37 19.32 -15.64 14.60
C LYS A 37 19.44 -16.55 13.38
N LEU A 38 18.30 -17.09 12.95
CA LEU A 38 18.22 -18.09 11.89
C LEU A 38 18.91 -17.64 10.60
N LEU A 39 18.60 -16.42 10.12
CA LEU A 39 19.13 -15.90 8.86
C LEU A 39 20.65 -15.73 8.94
N ARG A 40 21.18 -15.17 10.03
CA ARG A 40 22.62 -15.06 10.25
C ARG A 40 23.31 -16.42 10.23
N ARG A 41 22.81 -17.38 10.99
CA ARG A 41 23.38 -18.75 11.03
C ARG A 41 23.36 -19.41 9.65
N ALA A 42 22.25 -19.26 8.91
CA ALA A 42 22.11 -19.82 7.57
C ALA A 42 23.12 -19.22 6.58
N ILE A 43 23.43 -17.93 6.70
CA ILE A 43 24.47 -17.27 5.88
C ILE A 43 25.86 -17.76 6.29
N GLU A 44 26.17 -17.79 7.59
CA GLU A 44 27.48 -18.19 8.13
C GLU A 44 27.80 -19.67 7.83
N THR A 45 26.80 -20.53 7.71
CA THR A 45 26.96 -21.98 7.40
C THR A 45 26.73 -22.33 5.93
N ASP A 46 26.60 -21.34 5.03
CA ASP A 46 26.27 -21.52 3.60
C ASP A 46 25.05 -22.44 3.35
N SER A 47 24.07 -22.36 4.23
CA SER A 47 22.86 -23.21 4.19
C SER A 47 21.58 -22.40 3.92
N LEU A 48 21.71 -21.16 3.44
CA LEU A 48 20.56 -20.32 3.12
C LEU A 48 19.76 -20.92 1.97
N GLN A 49 18.49 -21.17 2.21
CA GLN A 49 17.53 -21.61 1.20
C GLN A 49 16.90 -20.42 0.48
N SER A 50 16.14 -20.70 -0.58
CA SER A 50 15.38 -19.68 -1.30
C SER A 50 14.59 -18.78 -0.35
N SER A 51 14.74 -17.48 -0.48
CA SER A 51 14.26 -16.49 0.49
C SER A 51 13.68 -15.26 -0.20
N ILE A 52 12.75 -14.59 0.47
CA ILE A 52 12.22 -13.29 0.04
C ILE A 52 12.47 -12.29 1.14
N PHE A 53 13.17 -11.21 0.81
CA PHE A 53 13.43 -10.06 1.68
C PHE A 53 12.45 -8.96 1.35
N PHE A 54 11.55 -8.63 2.27
CA PHE A 54 10.51 -7.63 2.01
C PHE A 54 10.47 -6.57 3.12
N GLY A 55 10.11 -5.34 2.75
CA GLY A 55 10.02 -4.20 3.67
C GLY A 55 10.40 -2.88 2.98
N PRO A 56 10.42 -1.74 3.70
CA PRO A 56 10.58 -0.40 3.15
C PRO A 56 11.89 -0.20 2.37
N PRO A 57 11.97 0.82 1.50
CA PRO A 57 13.20 1.15 0.78
C PRO A 57 14.32 1.54 1.75
N GLY A 58 15.57 1.38 1.33
CA GLY A 58 16.75 1.81 2.09
C GLY A 58 17.06 1.06 3.38
N CYS A 59 16.32 0.01 3.76
CA CYS A 59 16.52 -0.78 4.98
C CYS A 59 17.54 -1.94 4.85
N GLY A 60 18.21 -2.08 3.70
CA GLY A 60 19.33 -3.01 3.52
C GLY A 60 19.02 -4.35 2.83
N LYS A 61 17.83 -4.58 2.25
CA LYS A 61 17.46 -5.86 1.58
C LYS A 61 18.46 -6.31 0.53
N THR A 62 18.71 -5.48 -0.49
CA THR A 62 19.64 -5.78 -1.59
C THR A 62 21.09 -5.85 -1.09
N THR A 63 21.43 -5.09 -0.05
CA THR A 63 22.74 -5.13 0.61
C THR A 63 22.97 -6.46 1.30
N LEU A 64 22.00 -6.96 2.07
CA LEU A 64 22.12 -8.26 2.73
C LEU A 64 22.24 -9.39 1.69
N ALA A 65 21.49 -9.33 0.60
CA ALA A 65 21.63 -10.28 -0.50
C ALA A 65 23.04 -10.27 -1.12
N SER A 66 23.66 -9.09 -1.25
CA SER A 66 25.05 -8.97 -1.70
C SER A 66 26.05 -9.53 -0.67
N ILE A 67 25.79 -9.38 0.62
CA ILE A 67 26.61 -10.00 1.68
C ILE A 67 26.54 -11.53 1.61
N VAL A 68 25.33 -12.08 1.37
CA VAL A 68 25.17 -13.53 1.12
C VAL A 68 26.06 -13.98 -0.03
N ALA A 69 26.05 -13.25 -1.15
CA ALA A 69 26.90 -13.52 -2.30
C ALA A 69 28.40 -13.56 -1.98
N ASN A 70 28.84 -12.61 -1.14
CA ASN A 70 30.27 -12.49 -0.80
C ASN A 70 30.71 -13.50 0.27
N THR A 71 29.76 -14.04 1.07
CA THR A 71 30.07 -14.93 2.20
C THR A 71 29.98 -16.40 1.78
N THR A 72 29.11 -16.73 0.80
CA THR A 72 28.92 -18.09 0.31
C THR A 72 29.93 -18.44 -0.79
N GLY A 73 30.28 -19.72 -0.93
CA GLY A 73 31.11 -20.22 -2.03
C GLY A 73 30.35 -20.39 -3.36
N SER A 74 29.11 -19.94 -3.42
CA SER A 74 28.19 -20.11 -4.54
C SER A 74 28.36 -19.03 -5.60
N ASP A 75 27.99 -19.32 -6.83
CA ASP A 75 27.89 -18.29 -7.87
C ASP A 75 26.68 -17.39 -7.62
N PHE A 76 26.80 -16.12 -8.00
CA PHE A 76 25.77 -15.12 -7.73
C PHE A 76 25.40 -14.33 -8.99
N VAL A 77 24.14 -14.37 -9.35
CA VAL A 77 23.60 -13.62 -10.49
C VAL A 77 22.53 -12.64 -10.00
N LYS A 78 22.63 -11.39 -10.43
CA LYS A 78 21.65 -10.36 -10.12
C LYS A 78 20.83 -10.03 -11.35
N LEU A 79 19.52 -10.14 -11.25
CA LEU A 79 18.54 -9.64 -12.22
C LEU A 79 17.69 -8.53 -11.60
N ASN A 80 17.15 -7.66 -12.45
CA ASN A 80 16.15 -6.68 -12.06
C ASN A 80 14.83 -7.02 -12.73
N ALA A 81 13.75 -7.12 -11.96
CA ALA A 81 12.45 -7.55 -12.47
C ALA A 81 11.86 -6.63 -13.54
N VAL A 82 12.29 -5.35 -13.58
CA VAL A 82 11.79 -4.35 -14.56
C VAL A 82 12.47 -4.52 -15.91
N THR A 83 13.78 -4.84 -15.93
CA THR A 83 14.59 -4.86 -17.16
C THR A 83 14.85 -6.26 -17.71
N SER A 84 14.67 -7.31 -16.88
CA SER A 84 15.01 -8.69 -17.26
C SER A 84 13.75 -9.45 -17.73
N GLY A 85 13.87 -10.11 -18.88
CA GLY A 85 12.80 -10.93 -19.48
C GLY A 85 12.92 -12.43 -19.18
N VAL A 86 11.98 -13.22 -19.68
CA VAL A 86 12.00 -14.71 -19.57
C VAL A 86 13.26 -15.31 -20.19
N LYS A 87 13.82 -14.66 -21.24
CA LYS A 87 15.05 -15.12 -21.89
C LYS A 87 16.24 -15.06 -20.95
N ASP A 88 16.40 -13.94 -20.23
CA ASP A 88 17.50 -13.74 -19.28
C ASP A 88 17.43 -14.77 -18.15
N VAL A 89 16.21 -15.05 -17.66
CA VAL A 89 15.98 -16.09 -16.64
C VAL A 89 16.43 -17.47 -17.14
N ARG A 90 16.10 -17.83 -18.37
CA ARG A 90 16.50 -19.13 -18.95
C ARG A 90 18.00 -19.25 -19.15
N GLU A 91 18.68 -18.18 -19.54
CA GLU A 91 20.14 -18.14 -19.67
C GLU A 91 20.81 -18.36 -18.30
N VAL A 92 20.30 -17.72 -17.24
CA VAL A 92 20.78 -17.93 -15.88
C VAL A 92 20.55 -19.36 -15.42
N ILE A 93 19.39 -19.96 -15.71
CA ILE A 93 19.09 -21.35 -15.35
C ILE A 93 20.04 -22.30 -16.06
N ALA A 94 20.29 -22.12 -17.35
CA ALA A 94 21.22 -22.96 -18.11
C ALA A 94 22.64 -22.87 -17.57
N ALA A 95 23.14 -21.66 -17.30
CA ALA A 95 24.45 -21.47 -16.69
C ALA A 95 24.57 -22.10 -15.29
N ALA A 96 23.50 -21.99 -14.47
CA ALA A 96 23.43 -22.60 -13.15
C ALA A 96 23.43 -24.14 -13.21
N GLU A 97 22.73 -24.73 -14.20
CA GLU A 97 22.79 -26.18 -14.42
C GLU A 97 24.20 -26.67 -14.80
N ASP A 98 24.87 -25.92 -15.65
CA ASP A 98 26.25 -26.25 -16.07
C ASP A 98 27.24 -26.13 -14.90
N ASN A 99 27.13 -25.06 -14.10
CA ASN A 99 27.96 -24.83 -12.92
C ASN A 99 27.78 -25.96 -11.87
N LEU A 100 26.52 -26.32 -11.63
CA LEU A 100 26.20 -27.40 -10.69
C LEU A 100 26.76 -28.77 -11.18
N LYS A 101 26.60 -29.08 -12.49
CA LYS A 101 27.07 -30.35 -13.08
C LYS A 101 28.59 -30.45 -13.18
N LEU A 102 29.25 -29.37 -13.58
CA LEU A 102 30.70 -29.39 -13.88
C LEU A 102 31.54 -29.12 -12.64
N TYR A 103 31.08 -28.26 -11.74
CA TYR A 103 31.87 -27.77 -10.62
C TYR A 103 31.25 -28.04 -9.25
N GLY A 104 30.03 -28.59 -9.17
CA GLY A 104 29.31 -28.78 -7.93
C GLY A 104 28.95 -27.46 -7.22
N ARG A 105 28.95 -26.34 -7.94
CA ARG A 105 28.66 -25.01 -7.38
C ARG A 105 27.20 -24.65 -7.49
N GLU A 106 26.62 -24.24 -6.39
CA GLU A 106 25.25 -23.70 -6.34
C GLU A 106 25.23 -22.27 -6.90
N THR A 107 24.07 -21.84 -7.40
CA THR A 107 23.88 -20.48 -7.92
C THR A 107 22.76 -19.79 -7.17
N TYR A 108 23.07 -18.64 -6.56
CA TYR A 108 22.05 -17.72 -6.04
C TYR A 108 21.62 -16.75 -7.13
N LEU A 109 20.31 -16.68 -7.36
CA LEU A 109 19.68 -15.67 -8.19
C LEU A 109 19.04 -14.61 -7.31
N LEU A 110 19.62 -13.40 -7.27
CA LEU A 110 18.98 -12.23 -6.70
C LEU A 110 18.09 -11.57 -7.74
N LEU A 111 16.82 -11.46 -7.41
CA LEU A 111 15.85 -10.70 -8.18
C LEU A 111 15.41 -9.46 -7.39
N ASP A 112 15.81 -8.28 -7.86
CA ASP A 112 15.41 -7.00 -7.27
C ASP A 112 14.04 -6.58 -7.80
N GLU A 113 13.20 -5.99 -6.95
CA GLU A 113 11.80 -5.59 -7.22
C GLU A 113 10.93 -6.76 -7.71
N CYS A 114 11.08 -7.94 -7.09
CA CYS A 114 10.49 -9.21 -7.54
C CYS A 114 8.95 -9.21 -7.65
N HIS A 115 8.25 -8.29 -7.00
CA HIS A 115 6.80 -8.07 -7.13
C HIS A 115 6.37 -7.64 -8.54
N ARG A 116 7.31 -7.09 -9.34
CA ARG A 116 7.03 -6.64 -10.72
C ARG A 116 7.10 -7.76 -11.76
N TRP A 117 7.43 -8.97 -11.34
CA TRP A 117 7.46 -10.10 -12.27
C TRP A 117 6.06 -10.53 -12.70
N SER A 118 5.90 -10.73 -13.99
CA SER A 118 4.70 -11.34 -14.56
C SER A 118 4.58 -12.82 -14.14
N LYS A 119 3.38 -13.35 -14.22
CA LYS A 119 3.14 -14.77 -13.96
C LYS A 119 4.03 -15.68 -14.84
N ALA A 120 4.20 -15.34 -16.12
CA ALA A 120 5.03 -16.12 -17.04
C ALA A 120 6.52 -16.15 -16.66
N GLN A 121 7.06 -15.03 -16.15
CA GLN A 121 8.43 -14.97 -15.62
C GLN A 121 8.55 -15.81 -14.35
N SER A 122 7.59 -15.68 -13.44
CA SER A 122 7.51 -16.48 -12.21
C SER A 122 7.45 -17.98 -12.50
N ASP A 123 6.59 -18.40 -13.43
CA ASP A 123 6.44 -19.81 -13.79
C ASP A 123 7.72 -20.39 -14.45
N SER A 124 8.52 -19.57 -15.11
CA SER A 124 9.76 -20.01 -15.80
C SER A 124 10.87 -20.45 -14.84
N ILE A 125 10.89 -19.95 -13.59
CA ILE A 125 11.92 -20.29 -12.60
C ILE A 125 11.53 -21.48 -11.72
N LEU A 126 10.23 -21.80 -11.60
CA LEU A 126 9.74 -22.83 -10.68
C LEU A 126 10.43 -24.20 -10.85
N PRO A 127 10.62 -24.73 -12.08
CA PRO A 127 11.29 -26.04 -12.24
C PRO A 127 12.74 -26.03 -11.74
N ALA A 128 13.44 -24.90 -11.85
CA ALA A 128 14.82 -24.78 -11.38
C ALA A 128 14.91 -24.65 -9.86
N LEU A 129 13.93 -23.97 -9.24
CA LEU A 129 13.79 -23.90 -7.78
C LEU A 129 13.47 -25.28 -7.17
N GLU A 130 12.52 -26.01 -7.76
CA GLU A 130 12.10 -27.33 -7.28
C GLU A 130 13.22 -28.35 -7.35
N ARG A 131 14.06 -28.29 -8.38
CA ARG A 131 15.22 -29.17 -8.55
C ARG A 131 16.46 -28.72 -7.80
N GLY A 132 16.41 -27.55 -7.11
CA GLY A 132 17.57 -27.02 -6.38
C GLY A 132 18.71 -26.52 -7.28
N ILE A 133 18.46 -26.27 -8.57
CA ILE A 133 19.46 -25.74 -9.52
C ILE A 133 19.82 -24.32 -9.17
N ILE A 134 18.83 -23.56 -8.70
CA ILE A 134 18.96 -22.17 -8.30
C ILE A 134 18.42 -22.00 -6.89
N LYS A 135 19.15 -21.26 -6.06
CA LYS A 135 18.64 -20.66 -4.81
C LYS A 135 18.21 -19.23 -5.09
N PHE A 136 16.95 -18.92 -4.80
CA PHE A 136 16.34 -17.64 -5.12
C PHE A 136 16.41 -16.68 -3.94
N ILE A 137 16.81 -15.44 -4.18
CA ILE A 137 16.66 -14.34 -3.22
C ILE A 137 15.84 -13.23 -3.90
N GLY A 138 14.56 -13.12 -3.55
CA GLY A 138 13.72 -12.02 -3.99
C GLY A 138 13.85 -10.81 -3.06
N SER A 139 14.01 -9.60 -3.61
CA SER A 139 13.89 -8.38 -2.83
C SER A 139 12.69 -7.55 -3.32
N THR A 140 11.87 -7.04 -2.38
CA THR A 140 10.66 -6.29 -2.70
C THR A 140 10.33 -5.29 -1.60
N THR A 141 9.67 -4.21 -1.96
CA THR A 141 9.06 -3.26 -1.00
C THR A 141 7.66 -3.70 -0.58
N GLU A 142 7.00 -4.56 -1.33
CA GLU A 142 5.64 -5.00 -1.10
C GLU A 142 5.56 -6.30 -0.28
N ASN A 143 4.36 -6.56 0.29
CA ASN A 143 4.10 -7.83 0.98
C ASN A 143 4.01 -8.97 -0.06
N PRO A 144 4.93 -9.95 -0.04
CA PRO A 144 4.98 -11.01 -1.03
C PRO A 144 3.73 -11.91 -1.05
N MET A 145 3.01 -11.99 0.07
CA MET A 145 1.76 -12.76 0.15
C MET A 145 0.62 -12.15 -0.70
N VAL A 146 0.73 -10.86 -1.04
CA VAL A 146 -0.27 -10.13 -1.82
C VAL A 146 0.20 -9.94 -3.27
N SER A 147 1.48 -9.59 -3.45
CA SER A 147 2.01 -9.11 -4.73
C SER A 147 2.72 -10.17 -5.56
N MET A 148 2.99 -11.36 -5.01
CA MET A 148 3.71 -12.42 -5.72
C MET A 148 2.85 -13.68 -5.94
N THR A 149 3.25 -14.51 -6.90
CA THR A 149 2.57 -15.79 -7.13
C THR A 149 2.76 -16.75 -5.95
N GLY A 150 1.67 -17.36 -5.47
CA GLY A 150 1.71 -18.31 -4.35
C GLY A 150 2.68 -19.48 -4.58
N ALA A 151 2.95 -19.83 -5.84
CA ALA A 151 3.89 -20.89 -6.20
C ALA A 151 5.35 -20.55 -5.81
N ILE A 152 5.79 -19.30 -5.97
CA ILE A 152 7.12 -18.86 -5.51
C ILE A 152 7.13 -18.72 -3.99
N VAL A 153 6.11 -18.05 -3.43
CA VAL A 153 6.04 -17.76 -2.00
C VAL A 153 6.09 -19.04 -1.16
N SER A 154 5.38 -20.09 -1.59
CA SER A 154 5.37 -21.40 -0.88
C SER A 154 6.72 -22.12 -0.87
N ARG A 155 7.65 -21.76 -1.76
CA ARG A 155 9.00 -22.35 -1.88
C ARG A 155 10.11 -21.49 -1.29
N CYS A 156 9.75 -20.32 -0.79
CA CYS A 156 10.69 -19.35 -0.23
C CYS A 156 10.38 -19.07 1.24
N ARG A 157 11.42 -18.77 2.00
CA ARG A 157 11.26 -18.25 3.36
C ARG A 157 11.21 -16.72 3.34
N ALA A 158 10.13 -16.13 3.82
CA ALA A 158 9.97 -14.68 3.86
C ALA A 158 10.62 -14.10 5.12
N PHE A 159 11.43 -13.03 4.94
CA PHE A 159 12.05 -12.27 6.01
C PHE A 159 11.62 -10.82 5.89
N GLN A 160 10.94 -10.33 6.93
CA GLN A 160 10.50 -8.94 7.00
C GLN A 160 11.62 -8.03 7.49
N PHE A 161 11.85 -6.96 6.77
CA PHE A 161 12.75 -5.87 7.14
C PHE A 161 11.92 -4.70 7.66
N TYR A 162 12.39 -4.08 8.72
CA TYR A 162 11.80 -2.87 9.29
C TYR A 162 12.58 -1.63 8.89
N PRO A 163 11.97 -0.43 8.96
CA PRO A 163 12.72 0.82 8.86
C PRO A 163 13.86 0.81 9.87
N LEU A 164 15.01 1.38 9.51
CA LEU A 164 16.09 1.54 10.47
C LEU A 164 15.70 2.59 11.52
N THR A 165 16.19 2.43 12.74
CA THR A 165 16.01 3.46 13.78
C THR A 165 16.82 4.69 13.46
N GLU A 166 16.44 5.86 13.99
CA GLU A 166 17.21 7.10 13.86
C GLU A 166 18.66 6.90 14.30
N GLU A 167 18.88 6.16 15.38
CA GLU A 167 20.23 5.81 15.89
C GLU A 167 21.03 4.94 14.89
N ASP A 168 20.38 3.98 14.21
CA ASP A 168 21.02 3.16 13.22
C ASP A 168 21.41 3.98 11.98
N VAL A 169 20.51 4.88 11.53
CA VAL A 169 20.79 5.80 10.41
C VAL A 169 21.95 6.75 10.77
N LYS A 170 21.93 7.33 11.99
CA LYS A 170 22.97 8.20 12.50
C LYS A 170 24.33 7.50 12.56
N LYS A 171 24.39 6.24 12.99
CA LYS A 171 25.61 5.42 12.95
C LYS A 171 26.15 5.27 11.54
N CYS A 172 25.27 5.00 10.56
CA CYS A 172 25.67 4.86 9.15
C CYS A 172 26.24 6.18 8.60
N ILE A 173 25.61 7.33 8.89
CA ILE A 173 26.09 8.62 8.43
C ILE A 173 27.46 8.95 9.06
N LYS A 174 27.61 8.78 10.37
CA LYS A 174 28.87 9.03 11.09
C LYS A 174 29.99 8.15 10.55
N ALA A 175 29.72 6.87 10.30
CA ALA A 175 30.69 5.97 9.70
C ALA A 175 31.10 6.44 8.29
N ALA A 176 30.14 6.93 7.48
CA ALA A 176 30.42 7.43 6.15
C ALA A 176 31.24 8.74 6.14
N VAL A 177 30.99 9.64 7.09
CA VAL A 177 31.78 10.88 7.24
C VAL A 177 33.21 10.58 7.68
N ALA A 178 33.42 9.58 8.54
CA ALA A 178 34.72 9.22 9.08
C ALA A 178 35.56 8.33 8.12
N ASP A 179 34.95 7.58 7.20
CA ASP A 179 35.63 6.63 6.32
C ASP A 179 36.44 7.38 5.22
N LYS A 180 37.78 7.23 5.23
CA LYS A 180 38.65 7.85 4.26
C LYS A 180 38.76 7.09 2.94
N GLU A 181 38.43 5.81 2.91
CA GLU A 181 38.56 4.98 1.71
C GLU A 181 37.29 5.04 0.84
N ARG A 182 36.12 4.85 1.47
CA ARG A 182 34.82 4.74 0.78
C ARG A 182 33.93 5.96 0.99
N GLY A 183 34.15 6.67 2.09
CA GLY A 183 33.30 7.76 2.57
C GLY A 183 33.81 9.15 2.23
N MET A 184 33.52 10.06 3.16
CA MET A 184 33.83 11.50 3.04
C MET A 184 35.01 11.94 3.92
N GLY A 185 35.76 11.03 4.56
CA GLY A 185 36.80 11.36 5.53
C GLY A 185 38.00 12.12 4.99
N ASN A 186 38.10 12.29 3.67
CA ASN A 186 39.13 13.11 3.02
C ASN A 186 38.73 14.58 2.79
N TYR A 187 37.47 14.95 3.08
CA TYR A 187 36.94 16.29 2.83
C TYR A 187 37.13 17.25 4.02
N ASN A 188 37.75 16.79 5.13
CA ASN A 188 37.95 17.57 6.35
C ASN A 188 36.66 18.26 6.83
N ALA A 189 35.57 17.48 6.88
CA ALA A 189 34.25 17.99 7.26
C ALA A 189 33.98 17.81 8.76
N GLU A 190 33.59 18.89 9.42
CA GLU A 190 32.99 18.89 10.76
C GLU A 190 31.48 19.01 10.64
N VAL A 191 30.78 18.03 11.16
CA VAL A 191 29.30 17.93 11.07
C VAL A 191 28.72 18.07 12.46
N ASP A 192 27.83 19.03 12.64
CA ASP A 192 27.14 19.26 13.91
C ASP A 192 26.28 18.05 14.32
N GLU A 193 26.19 17.80 15.62
CA GLU A 193 25.34 16.71 16.11
C GLU A 193 23.86 16.90 15.72
N GLY A 194 23.37 18.15 15.73
CA GLY A 194 22.04 18.51 15.26
C GLY A 194 21.79 18.19 13.76
N ALA A 195 22.84 18.33 12.93
CA ALA A 195 22.77 17.96 11.51
C ALA A 195 22.59 16.44 11.31
N TYR A 196 23.31 15.62 12.09
CA TYR A 196 23.11 14.16 12.08
C TYR A 196 21.71 13.78 12.53
N ASP A 197 21.20 14.40 13.61
CA ASP A 197 19.86 14.13 14.14
C ASP A 197 18.78 14.53 13.17
N HIS A 198 18.92 15.70 12.53
CA HIS A 198 17.99 16.18 11.53
C HIS A 198 17.91 15.23 10.32
N ILE A 199 19.05 14.87 9.73
CA ILE A 199 19.11 13.95 8.58
C ILE A 199 18.53 12.59 8.96
N ALA A 200 18.88 12.03 10.12
CA ALA A 200 18.40 10.71 10.55
C ALA A 200 16.87 10.68 10.71
N ARG A 201 16.30 11.73 11.31
CA ARG A 201 14.86 11.88 11.51
C ARG A 201 14.12 12.00 10.17
N ILE A 202 14.57 12.87 9.26
CA ILE A 202 13.89 13.13 7.98
C ILE A 202 14.05 11.95 7.01
N ALA A 203 15.17 11.22 7.07
CA ALA A 203 15.38 10.02 6.25
C ALA A 203 14.40 8.88 6.59
N ASN A 204 13.76 8.91 7.76
CA ASN A 204 12.72 7.99 8.20
C ASN A 204 13.09 6.51 7.95
N GLY A 205 14.30 6.12 8.36
CA GLY A 205 14.83 4.76 8.22
C GLY A 205 15.41 4.39 6.85
N ASP A 206 15.45 5.30 5.88
CA ASP A 206 16.09 5.12 4.56
C ASP A 206 17.54 5.64 4.59
N VAL A 207 18.50 4.73 4.82
CA VAL A 207 19.94 5.08 4.85
C VAL A 207 20.43 5.64 3.51
N ARG A 208 19.89 5.21 2.37
CA ARG A 208 20.30 5.72 1.06
C ARG A 208 20.00 7.22 0.95
N THR A 209 18.81 7.63 1.38
CA THR A 209 18.44 9.05 1.43
C THR A 209 19.33 9.83 2.37
N ALA A 210 19.62 9.29 3.56
CA ALA A 210 20.48 9.93 4.54
C ALA A 210 21.94 10.11 4.03
N LEU A 211 22.51 9.09 3.40
CA LEU A 211 23.86 9.15 2.85
C LEU A 211 23.96 10.11 1.66
N ASN A 212 22.95 10.17 0.80
CA ASN A 212 22.92 11.14 -0.29
C ASN A 212 22.81 12.58 0.23
N ALA A 213 22.03 12.80 1.28
CA ALA A 213 21.88 14.13 1.88
C ALA A 213 23.19 14.63 2.50
N ILE A 214 23.89 13.80 3.29
CA ILE A 214 25.17 14.21 3.88
C ILE A 214 26.27 14.38 2.81
N GLU A 215 26.27 13.56 1.76
CA GLU A 215 27.19 13.74 0.62
C GLU A 215 26.96 15.11 -0.04
N LEU A 216 25.70 15.45 -0.32
CA LEU A 216 25.32 16.73 -0.91
C LEU A 216 25.73 17.90 0.01
N ALA A 217 25.43 17.81 1.31
CA ALA A 217 25.78 18.82 2.29
C ALA A 217 27.30 19.12 2.29
N ILE A 218 28.15 18.08 2.33
CA ILE A 218 29.61 18.24 2.35
C ILE A 218 30.14 18.77 1.03
N LEU A 219 29.62 18.31 -0.12
CA LEU A 219 30.11 18.71 -1.44
C LEU A 219 29.72 20.14 -1.84
N THR A 220 28.63 20.68 -1.27
CA THR A 220 28.11 22.01 -1.63
C THR A 220 28.47 23.10 -0.62
N THR A 221 29.02 22.74 0.53
CA THR A 221 29.45 23.71 1.54
C THR A 221 30.90 24.14 1.30
N GLU A 222 31.15 25.43 1.27
CA GLU A 222 32.50 26.00 1.13
C GLU A 222 33.29 25.77 2.42
N ALA A 223 34.61 25.45 2.25
CA ALA A 223 35.52 25.32 3.38
C ALA A 223 35.84 26.70 3.96
N ASP A 224 36.05 26.78 5.26
CA ASP A 224 36.53 27.99 5.94
C ASP A 224 37.99 28.32 5.58
N GLY A 225 38.53 29.43 6.14
CA GLY A 225 39.88 29.86 5.92
C GLY A 225 40.99 28.87 6.35
N ASN A 226 40.63 27.84 7.13
CA ASN A 226 41.47 26.73 7.59
C ASN A 226 41.32 25.46 6.75
N GLY A 227 40.43 25.48 5.75
CA GLY A 227 40.11 24.33 4.90
C GLY A 227 39.18 23.32 5.56
N VAL A 228 38.38 23.72 6.55
CA VAL A 228 37.39 22.90 7.24
C VAL A 228 35.98 23.19 6.68
N ILE A 229 35.23 22.15 6.35
CA ILE A 229 33.85 22.24 5.89
C ILE A 229 32.94 22.07 7.10
N HIS A 230 32.18 23.11 7.47
CA HIS A 230 31.25 23.08 8.61
C HIS A 230 29.85 22.81 8.14
N VAL A 231 29.30 21.62 8.44
CA VAL A 231 27.91 21.25 8.12
C VAL A 231 27.03 21.47 9.32
N THR A 232 26.28 22.57 9.31
CA THR A 232 25.30 22.93 10.34
C THR A 232 23.95 22.23 10.14
N GLU A 233 23.05 22.31 11.13
CA GLU A 233 21.67 21.79 11.02
C GLU A 233 20.91 22.43 9.85
N ASP A 234 21.07 23.73 9.59
CA ASP A 234 20.43 24.43 8.48
C ASP A 234 20.89 23.91 7.11
N ILE A 235 22.19 23.70 6.94
CA ILE A 235 22.75 23.11 5.70
C ILE A 235 22.24 21.68 5.52
N ALA A 236 22.15 20.91 6.60
CA ALA A 236 21.60 19.56 6.58
C ALA A 236 20.11 19.58 6.17
N ALA A 237 19.33 20.52 6.69
CA ALA A 237 17.91 20.69 6.34
C ALA A 237 17.71 21.05 4.86
N GLU A 238 18.55 21.91 4.29
CA GLU A 238 18.51 22.23 2.86
C GLU A 238 18.92 21.05 1.98
N SER A 239 19.85 20.23 2.45
CA SER A 239 20.42 19.09 1.69
C SER A 239 19.50 17.87 1.68
N ILE A 240 18.66 17.70 2.71
CA ILE A 240 17.66 16.67 2.75
C ILE A 240 16.30 17.27 2.40
N GLN A 241 16.00 17.35 1.11
CA GLN A 241 14.65 17.72 0.70
C GLN A 241 13.64 16.75 1.30
N GLN A 242 12.56 17.28 1.89
CA GLN A 242 11.45 16.45 2.32
C GLN A 242 11.01 15.61 1.11
N LYS A 243 11.35 14.33 1.11
CA LYS A 243 10.65 13.41 0.21
C LYS A 243 9.17 13.53 0.60
N LEU A 244 8.33 13.87 -0.37
CA LEU A 244 6.94 13.41 -0.34
C LEU A 244 7.05 11.95 0.09
N ILE A 245 6.40 11.61 1.21
CA ILE A 245 6.47 10.25 1.78
C ILE A 245 6.17 9.31 0.62
N ASN A 246 7.18 8.58 0.14
CA ASN A 246 6.95 7.51 -0.82
C ASN A 246 6.21 6.41 -0.06
N CYS A 247 4.90 6.58 -0.01
CA CYS A 247 4.00 5.58 0.49
C CYS A 247 4.04 4.43 -0.50
N ASP A 248 4.52 3.27 -0.10
CA ASP A 248 4.34 2.07 -0.90
C ASP A 248 2.84 1.72 -0.97
N ASP A 249 2.46 0.93 -1.96
CA ASP A 249 1.06 0.58 -2.17
C ASP A 249 0.42 -0.04 -0.91
N GLN A 250 1.18 -0.78 -0.12
CA GLN A 250 0.66 -1.40 1.10
C GLN A 250 0.42 -0.38 2.21
N GLN A 251 1.36 0.52 2.46
CA GLN A 251 1.17 1.61 3.45
C GLN A 251 0.01 2.52 3.05
N PHE A 252 -0.16 2.78 1.75
CA PHE A 252 -1.30 3.50 1.22
C PHE A 252 -2.62 2.81 1.58
N TYR A 253 -2.74 1.50 1.27
CA TYR A 253 -3.96 0.74 1.59
C TYR A 253 -4.21 0.64 3.09
N ASP A 254 -3.16 0.52 3.90
CA ASP A 254 -3.27 0.49 5.37
C ASP A 254 -3.77 1.82 5.92
N MET A 255 -3.21 2.96 5.48
CA MET A 255 -3.66 4.29 5.88
C MET A 255 -5.08 4.57 5.40
N LEU A 256 -5.41 4.21 4.15
CA LEU A 256 -6.75 4.37 3.60
C LEU A 256 -7.77 3.51 4.36
N SER A 257 -7.40 2.28 4.73
CA SER A 257 -8.22 1.39 5.56
C SER A 257 -8.44 1.96 6.97
N ALA A 258 -7.40 2.52 7.58
CA ALA A 258 -7.51 3.19 8.88
C ALA A 258 -8.44 4.41 8.80
N PHE A 259 -8.29 5.24 7.77
CA PHE A 259 -9.18 6.37 7.49
C PHE A 259 -10.65 5.93 7.39
N CYS A 260 -10.95 4.93 6.55
CA CYS A 260 -12.30 4.41 6.37
C CYS A 260 -12.89 3.82 7.67
N LYS A 261 -12.07 3.11 8.46
CA LYS A 261 -12.50 2.56 9.75
C LYS A 261 -12.77 3.65 10.78
N SER A 262 -12.01 4.75 10.76
CA SER A 262 -12.26 5.92 11.62
C SER A 262 -13.58 6.61 11.27
N LEU A 263 -13.90 6.79 9.98
CA LEU A 263 -15.19 7.30 9.52
C LEU A 263 -16.35 6.43 10.03
N ARG A 264 -16.23 5.11 9.89
CA ARG A 264 -17.23 4.12 10.35
C ARG A 264 -17.36 4.14 11.86
N GLY A 265 -16.24 4.23 12.59
CA GLY A 265 -16.20 4.27 14.05
C GLY A 265 -16.71 5.59 14.65
N GLY A 266 -16.82 6.66 13.86
CA GLY A 266 -17.24 7.99 14.33
C GLY A 266 -16.13 8.74 15.07
N ASP A 267 -14.86 8.40 14.84
CA ASP A 267 -13.70 9.09 15.43
C ASP A 267 -13.21 10.17 14.45
N SER A 268 -13.67 11.39 14.64
CA SER A 268 -13.33 12.53 13.78
C SER A 268 -11.87 12.93 13.88
N ASP A 269 -11.25 12.85 15.06
CA ASP A 269 -9.84 13.19 15.25
C ASP A 269 -8.93 12.17 14.53
N ALA A 270 -9.20 10.88 14.69
CA ALA A 270 -8.48 9.85 13.97
C ALA A 270 -8.67 9.97 12.44
N ALA A 271 -9.89 10.23 11.97
CA ALA A 271 -10.16 10.39 10.54
C ALA A 271 -9.40 11.59 9.95
N ILE A 272 -9.36 12.74 10.64
CA ILE A 272 -8.60 13.93 10.23
C ILE A 272 -7.09 13.61 10.25
N ALA A 273 -6.59 12.92 11.26
CA ALA A 273 -5.17 12.55 11.35
C ALA A 273 -4.74 11.65 10.19
N TRP A 274 -5.56 10.67 9.80
CA TRP A 274 -5.29 9.82 8.65
C TRP A 274 -5.44 10.57 7.32
N PHE A 275 -6.43 11.46 7.20
CA PHE A 275 -6.57 12.34 6.05
C PHE A 275 -5.31 13.18 5.83
N ALA A 276 -4.83 13.86 6.87
CA ALA A 276 -3.62 14.67 6.80
C ALA A 276 -2.40 13.84 6.35
N ARG A 277 -2.22 12.60 6.90
CA ARG A 277 -1.13 11.71 6.51
C ARG A 277 -1.23 11.26 5.05
N LEU A 278 -2.43 10.93 4.58
CA LEU A 278 -2.67 10.56 3.18
C LEU A 278 -2.31 11.71 2.22
N ILE A 279 -2.73 12.95 2.54
CA ILE A 279 -2.39 14.13 1.73
C ILE A 279 -0.88 14.38 1.76
N TYR A 280 -0.25 14.29 2.94
CA TYR A 280 1.20 14.48 3.08
C TYR A 280 2.01 13.39 2.35
N ALA A 281 1.45 12.19 2.22
CA ALA A 281 1.99 11.11 1.40
C ALA A 281 1.80 11.31 -0.12
N GLY A 282 1.23 12.44 -0.55
CA GLY A 282 1.01 12.77 -1.96
C GLY A 282 -0.15 12.03 -2.62
N ILE A 283 -1.07 11.49 -1.82
CA ILE A 283 -2.24 10.78 -2.34
C ILE A 283 -3.21 11.77 -3.00
N ASP A 284 -3.71 11.41 -4.18
CA ASP A 284 -4.73 12.20 -4.88
C ASP A 284 -5.97 12.39 -3.98
N PRO A 285 -6.32 13.65 -3.61
CA PRO A 285 -7.47 13.96 -2.77
C PRO A 285 -8.80 13.42 -3.31
N ARG A 286 -8.92 13.17 -4.61
CA ARG A 286 -10.10 12.56 -5.23
C ARG A 286 -10.38 11.16 -4.68
N ILE A 287 -9.33 10.42 -4.32
CA ILE A 287 -9.48 9.09 -3.70
C ILE A 287 -10.17 9.23 -2.34
N ILE A 288 -9.79 10.25 -1.56
CA ILE A 288 -10.41 10.54 -0.26
C ILE A 288 -11.89 10.91 -0.46
N CYS A 289 -12.19 11.81 -1.40
CA CYS A 289 -13.57 12.19 -1.71
C CYS A 289 -14.45 10.99 -2.13
N ARG A 290 -13.91 10.07 -2.95
CA ARG A 290 -14.61 8.82 -3.33
C ARG A 290 -14.95 7.97 -2.11
N ARG A 291 -14.03 7.89 -1.12
CA ARG A 291 -14.29 7.16 0.13
C ARG A 291 -15.32 7.85 1.00
N LEU A 292 -15.27 9.19 1.11
CA LEU A 292 -16.29 9.95 1.83
C LEU A 292 -17.69 9.71 1.25
N ILE A 293 -17.86 9.76 -0.06
CA ILE A 293 -19.13 9.49 -0.74
C ILE A 293 -19.61 8.07 -0.47
N ALA A 294 -18.72 7.08 -0.55
CA ALA A 294 -19.05 5.68 -0.27
C ALA A 294 -19.49 5.50 1.19
N HIS A 295 -18.70 5.98 2.16
CA HIS A 295 -18.99 5.82 3.59
C HIS A 295 -20.17 6.65 4.07
N ALA A 296 -20.46 7.79 3.43
CA ALA A 296 -21.69 8.55 3.68
C ALA A 296 -22.95 7.72 3.41
N SER A 297 -22.92 6.83 2.40
CA SER A 297 -24.01 5.91 2.10
C SER A 297 -23.94 4.59 2.87
N GLU A 298 -22.73 4.06 3.04
CA GLU A 298 -22.47 2.74 3.64
C GLU A 298 -22.70 2.75 5.15
N ASP A 299 -22.16 3.76 5.85
CA ASP A 299 -22.09 3.79 7.32
C ASP A 299 -23.07 4.78 7.96
N VAL A 300 -23.52 5.81 7.23
CA VAL A 300 -24.51 6.78 7.70
C VAL A 300 -25.85 6.55 7.04
N GLY A 301 -25.88 6.45 5.72
CA GLY A 301 -27.08 6.15 4.94
C GLY A 301 -28.26 7.07 5.26
N LEU A 302 -29.42 6.48 5.49
CA LEU A 302 -30.65 7.21 5.78
C LEU A 302 -30.78 7.67 7.24
N ALA A 303 -29.85 7.30 8.12
CA ALA A 303 -29.82 7.88 9.48
C ALA A 303 -29.57 9.40 9.43
N ASN A 304 -28.72 9.87 8.48
CA ASN A 304 -28.54 11.28 8.16
C ASN A 304 -28.24 11.46 6.66
N PRO A 305 -29.28 11.64 5.81
CA PRO A 305 -29.10 11.79 4.36
C PRO A 305 -28.22 12.96 3.94
N GLN A 306 -28.03 13.96 4.81
CA GLN A 306 -27.16 15.10 4.54
C GLN A 306 -25.69 14.70 4.45
N ALA A 307 -25.27 13.56 5.00
CA ALA A 307 -23.89 13.10 4.90
C ALA A 307 -23.44 12.90 3.44
N MET A 308 -24.32 12.34 2.60
CA MET A 308 -24.05 12.21 1.16
C MET A 308 -23.94 13.57 0.48
N VAL A 309 -24.80 14.51 0.82
CA VAL A 309 -24.80 15.87 0.24
C VAL A 309 -23.49 16.58 0.58
N GLN A 310 -23.05 16.50 1.85
CA GLN A 310 -21.77 17.08 2.30
C GLN A 310 -20.57 16.43 1.60
N ALA A 311 -20.56 15.11 1.45
CA ALA A 311 -19.47 14.41 0.78
C ALA A 311 -19.36 14.78 -0.71
N VAL A 312 -20.50 14.90 -1.40
CA VAL A 312 -20.54 15.34 -2.81
C VAL A 312 -20.13 16.78 -2.95
N ALA A 313 -20.60 17.67 -2.07
CA ALA A 313 -20.22 19.07 -2.06
C ALA A 313 -18.71 19.27 -1.84
N ALA A 314 -18.09 18.47 -0.95
CA ALA A 314 -16.64 18.50 -0.73
C ALA A 314 -15.87 18.03 -1.97
N ALA A 315 -16.38 16.99 -2.67
CA ALA A 315 -15.76 16.52 -3.92
C ALA A 315 -15.87 17.60 -5.02
N GLN A 316 -16.98 18.29 -5.13
CA GLN A 316 -17.16 19.40 -6.06
C GLN A 316 -16.26 20.59 -5.71
N ALA A 317 -16.14 20.95 -4.43
CA ALA A 317 -15.23 21.98 -3.98
C ALA A 317 -13.77 21.67 -4.37
N LEU A 318 -13.35 20.40 -4.24
CA LEU A 318 -12.01 19.98 -4.70
C LEU A 318 -11.77 20.26 -6.19
N GLU A 319 -12.77 20.02 -7.04
CA GLU A 319 -12.64 20.27 -8.48
C GLU A 319 -12.65 21.78 -8.83
N PHE A 320 -13.33 22.62 -8.03
CA PHE A 320 -13.43 24.06 -8.30
C PHE A 320 -12.27 24.88 -7.75
N VAL A 321 -11.85 24.62 -6.51
CA VAL A 321 -10.84 25.46 -5.84
C VAL A 321 -9.49 24.75 -5.69
N GLY A 322 -9.47 23.41 -5.74
CA GLY A 322 -8.24 22.65 -5.57
C GLY A 322 -7.69 22.64 -4.13
N MET A 323 -6.56 21.96 -3.96
CA MET A 323 -5.81 22.00 -2.69
C MET A 323 -4.88 23.23 -2.71
N PRO A 324 -4.57 23.86 -1.55
CA PRO A 324 -4.96 23.42 -0.19
C PRO A 324 -6.36 23.85 0.28
N GLU A 325 -7.05 24.77 -0.39
CA GLU A 325 -8.30 25.39 0.06
C GLU A 325 -9.43 24.37 0.21
N ALA A 326 -9.53 23.41 -0.71
CA ALA A 326 -10.52 22.32 -0.63
C ALA A 326 -10.32 21.42 0.60
N GLY A 327 -9.15 21.45 1.23
CA GLY A 327 -8.88 20.75 2.48
C GLY A 327 -9.88 21.09 3.58
N LEU A 328 -10.38 22.35 3.63
CA LEU A 328 -11.40 22.78 4.58
C LEU A 328 -12.73 22.08 4.33
N SER A 329 -13.20 22.05 3.08
CA SER A 329 -14.45 21.39 2.70
C SER A 329 -14.40 19.87 2.91
N ILE A 330 -13.26 19.25 2.63
CA ILE A 330 -13.04 17.81 2.86
C ILE A 330 -13.06 17.53 4.37
N THR A 331 -12.38 18.32 5.18
CA THR A 331 -12.37 18.19 6.65
C THR A 331 -13.77 18.36 7.23
N GLN A 332 -14.54 19.33 6.76
CA GLN A 332 -15.94 19.52 7.16
C GLN A 332 -16.78 18.28 6.87
N ALA A 333 -16.64 17.68 5.70
CA ALA A 333 -17.36 16.45 5.33
C ALA A 333 -16.93 15.25 6.19
N ILE A 334 -15.63 15.12 6.51
CA ILE A 334 -15.10 14.08 7.42
C ILE A 334 -15.78 14.20 8.77
N ILE A 335 -15.75 15.37 9.40
CA ILE A 335 -16.37 15.62 10.71
C ILE A 335 -17.86 15.32 10.64
N PHE A 336 -18.56 15.82 9.62
CA PHE A 336 -20.00 15.60 9.47
C PHE A 336 -20.38 14.12 9.39
N ILE A 337 -19.60 13.33 8.65
CA ILE A 337 -19.81 11.87 8.53
C ILE A 337 -19.51 11.17 9.85
N CYS A 338 -18.42 11.53 10.53
CA CYS A 338 -18.04 10.95 11.81
C CYS A 338 -19.10 11.19 12.88
N GLU A 339 -19.57 12.42 13.02
CA GLU A 339 -20.54 12.84 14.05
C GLU A 339 -22.00 12.46 13.69
N SER A 340 -22.26 11.96 12.48
CA SER A 340 -23.60 11.54 12.06
C SER A 340 -23.99 10.21 12.70
N PRO A 341 -25.28 10.02 13.04
CA PRO A 341 -25.80 8.71 13.44
C PRO A 341 -25.48 7.64 12.39
N LYS A 342 -25.14 6.43 12.82
CA LYS A 342 -24.70 5.34 11.93
C LYS A 342 -25.85 4.42 11.57
N SER A 343 -25.90 4.02 10.29
CA SER A 343 -26.81 2.99 9.80
C SER A 343 -26.22 2.31 8.56
N ASN A 344 -26.24 0.99 8.55
CA ASN A 344 -25.86 0.15 7.41
C ASN A 344 -27.07 -0.45 6.68
N SER A 345 -28.28 0.04 6.96
CA SER A 345 -29.52 -0.47 6.39
C SER A 345 -29.54 -0.48 4.87
N VAL A 346 -28.91 0.54 4.24
CA VAL A 346 -28.79 0.68 2.79
C VAL A 346 -27.90 -0.42 2.20
N VAL A 347 -26.78 -0.73 2.86
CA VAL A 347 -25.87 -1.81 2.44
C VAL A 347 -26.55 -3.15 2.52
N ILE A 348 -27.18 -3.45 3.65
CA ILE A 348 -27.90 -4.71 3.87
C ILE A 348 -29.01 -4.86 2.81
N ALA A 349 -29.79 -3.81 2.56
CA ALA A 349 -30.86 -3.83 1.57
C ALA A 349 -30.32 -4.14 0.16
N LYS A 350 -29.27 -3.45 -0.26
CA LYS A 350 -28.61 -3.65 -1.56
C LYS A 350 -28.07 -5.08 -1.67
N ASP A 351 -27.25 -5.52 -0.70
CA ASP A 351 -26.55 -6.80 -0.79
C ASP A 351 -27.53 -7.99 -0.77
N THR A 352 -28.59 -7.91 0.07
CA THR A 352 -29.64 -8.94 0.11
C THR A 352 -30.39 -9.01 -1.23
N ALA A 353 -30.81 -7.87 -1.79
CA ALA A 353 -31.52 -7.84 -3.06
C ALA A 353 -30.66 -8.35 -4.23
N PHE A 354 -29.39 -7.97 -4.29
CA PHE A 354 -28.47 -8.41 -5.35
C PHE A 354 -28.12 -9.90 -5.24
N ALA A 355 -27.92 -10.40 -4.02
CA ALA A 355 -27.67 -11.83 -3.79
C ALA A 355 -28.87 -12.68 -4.22
N GLU A 356 -30.08 -12.23 -3.88
CA GLU A 356 -31.32 -12.93 -4.27
C GLU A 356 -31.51 -12.89 -5.79
N ALA A 357 -31.37 -11.74 -6.43
CA ALA A 357 -31.50 -11.62 -7.89
C ALA A 357 -30.50 -12.53 -8.65
N LYS A 358 -29.33 -12.78 -8.07
CA LYS A 358 -28.34 -13.72 -8.61
C LYS A 358 -28.75 -15.18 -8.44
N SER A 359 -29.43 -15.51 -7.33
CA SER A 359 -29.85 -16.88 -7.00
C SER A 359 -31.16 -17.29 -7.66
N ILE A 360 -32.04 -16.34 -7.98
CA ILE A 360 -33.37 -16.57 -8.61
C ILE A 360 -33.43 -15.78 -9.93
N PRO A 361 -32.90 -16.33 -11.03
CA PRO A 361 -32.81 -15.59 -12.31
C PRO A 361 -34.16 -15.36 -13.01
N ASP A 362 -35.14 -16.22 -12.79
CA ASP A 362 -36.47 -16.09 -13.40
C ASP A 362 -37.46 -15.39 -12.43
N GLN A 363 -37.59 -14.08 -12.64
CA GLN A 363 -38.49 -13.23 -11.86
C GLN A 363 -39.46 -12.48 -12.77
N PRO A 364 -40.58 -13.11 -13.21
CA PRO A 364 -41.47 -12.47 -14.14
C PRO A 364 -42.16 -11.24 -13.52
N VAL A 365 -42.19 -10.15 -14.27
CA VAL A 365 -42.87 -8.92 -13.86
C VAL A 365 -44.38 -9.18 -13.77
N PRO A 366 -45.04 -8.85 -12.65
CA PRO A 366 -46.49 -8.94 -12.52
C PRO A 366 -47.23 -8.22 -13.65
N ILE A 367 -48.30 -8.82 -14.17
CA ILE A 367 -48.95 -8.35 -15.41
C ILE A 367 -49.43 -6.89 -15.31
N HIS A 368 -49.94 -6.49 -14.13
CA HIS A 368 -50.42 -5.14 -13.89
C HIS A 368 -49.30 -4.07 -13.83
N LEU A 369 -48.00 -4.48 -13.62
CA LEU A 369 -46.88 -3.60 -13.61
C LEU A 369 -46.13 -3.54 -14.95
N ARG A 370 -46.53 -4.38 -15.94
CA ARG A 370 -45.89 -4.41 -17.25
C ARG A 370 -46.15 -3.13 -18.03
N ASP A 371 -45.19 -2.73 -18.84
CA ASP A 371 -45.27 -1.55 -19.68
C ASP A 371 -46.47 -1.56 -20.63
N THR A 372 -47.19 -0.44 -20.69
CA THR A 372 -48.37 -0.23 -21.51
C THR A 372 -48.15 0.79 -22.61
N SER A 373 -46.95 1.35 -22.78
CA SER A 373 -46.62 2.47 -23.67
C SER A 373 -46.54 2.08 -25.15
N TYR A 374 -46.56 0.78 -25.51
CA TYR A 374 -46.40 0.32 -26.88
C TYR A 374 -47.69 -0.22 -27.51
N PRO A 375 -47.86 -0.11 -28.84
CA PRO A 375 -49.04 -0.62 -29.53
C PRO A 375 -49.21 -2.13 -29.34
N GLY A 376 -50.41 -2.56 -28.86
CA GLY A 376 -50.73 -3.97 -28.62
C GLY A 376 -50.53 -4.46 -27.18
N ALA A 377 -49.94 -3.66 -26.27
CA ALA A 377 -49.80 -4.01 -24.86
C ALA A 377 -51.08 -4.44 -24.20
N SER A 378 -52.20 -3.76 -24.52
CA SER A 378 -53.55 -4.07 -24.01
C SER A 378 -54.05 -5.44 -24.47
N LYS A 379 -53.69 -5.90 -25.70
CA LYS A 379 -54.04 -7.25 -26.20
C LYS A 379 -53.36 -8.36 -25.43
N LEU A 380 -52.20 -8.06 -24.84
CA LEU A 380 -51.40 -8.94 -23.97
C LEU A 380 -51.84 -8.84 -22.50
N GLY A 381 -52.81 -8.00 -22.16
CA GLY A 381 -53.31 -7.77 -20.80
C GLY A 381 -52.35 -6.96 -19.92
N HIS A 382 -51.34 -6.33 -20.48
CA HIS A 382 -50.38 -5.52 -19.72
C HIS A 382 -51.06 -4.33 -19.07
N GLY A 383 -50.70 -4.02 -17.82
CA GLY A 383 -51.28 -2.93 -17.03
C GLY A 383 -52.69 -3.24 -16.45
N ARG A 384 -53.26 -4.40 -16.78
CA ARG A 384 -54.63 -4.73 -16.31
C ARG A 384 -54.65 -4.89 -14.79
N GLY A 385 -55.51 -4.07 -14.15
CA GLY A 385 -55.67 -4.10 -12.70
C GLY A 385 -54.69 -3.25 -11.93
N TYR A 386 -53.82 -2.46 -12.61
CA TYR A 386 -52.97 -1.51 -11.94
C TYR A 386 -53.80 -0.43 -11.23
N LYS A 387 -53.48 -0.19 -9.98
CA LYS A 387 -54.06 0.85 -9.15
C LYS A 387 -53.09 2.00 -9.02
N TYR A 388 -53.47 3.18 -9.54
CA TYR A 388 -52.60 4.36 -9.49
C TYR A 388 -52.61 4.97 -8.08
N PRO A 389 -51.47 5.01 -7.35
CA PRO A 389 -51.47 5.40 -5.94
C PRO A 389 -52.02 6.80 -5.66
N HIS A 390 -51.85 7.76 -6.59
CA HIS A 390 -52.34 9.12 -6.38
C HIS A 390 -53.88 9.24 -6.40
N ASP A 391 -54.59 8.23 -6.85
CA ASP A 391 -56.07 8.17 -6.77
C ASP A 391 -56.57 7.71 -5.39
N TYR A 392 -55.64 7.39 -4.47
CA TYR A 392 -55.99 6.83 -3.15
C TYR A 392 -55.56 7.74 -2.01
N PRO A 393 -56.23 7.76 -0.86
CA PRO A 393 -55.88 8.54 0.30
C PRO A 393 -54.44 8.29 0.76
N GLY A 394 -53.69 9.37 1.00
CA GLY A 394 -52.29 9.27 1.40
C GLY A 394 -51.33 8.77 0.32
N HIS A 395 -51.82 8.63 -0.93
CA HIS A 395 -51.04 8.12 -2.06
C HIS A 395 -50.46 6.72 -1.83
N VAL A 396 -51.12 5.90 -1.06
CA VAL A 396 -50.76 4.51 -0.75
C VAL A 396 -51.92 3.58 -1.11
N VAL A 397 -51.60 2.50 -1.80
CA VAL A 397 -52.58 1.51 -2.20
C VAL A 397 -52.03 0.10 -1.99
N ALA A 398 -52.87 -0.78 -1.51
CA ALA A 398 -52.55 -2.20 -1.38
C ALA A 398 -52.56 -2.87 -2.75
N GLN A 399 -51.39 -3.13 -3.31
CA GLN A 399 -51.18 -3.99 -4.47
C GLN A 399 -49.79 -4.64 -4.37
N GLU A 400 -49.59 -5.71 -5.14
CA GLU A 400 -48.32 -6.42 -5.18
C GLU A 400 -47.36 -5.73 -6.16
N TYR A 401 -46.15 -5.41 -5.71
CA TYR A 401 -45.13 -4.80 -6.53
C TYR A 401 -43.95 -5.72 -6.81
N MET A 402 -43.84 -6.85 -6.09
CA MET A 402 -42.73 -7.77 -6.22
C MET A 402 -43.06 -8.91 -7.20
N PRO A 403 -42.00 -9.50 -7.81
CA PRO A 403 -42.16 -10.75 -8.52
C PRO A 403 -42.77 -11.83 -7.61
N PRO A 404 -43.61 -12.75 -8.15
CA PRO A 404 -44.25 -13.80 -7.34
C PRO A 404 -43.27 -14.68 -6.54
N SER A 405 -42.08 -14.92 -7.12
CA SER A 405 -41.03 -15.74 -6.52
C SER A 405 -40.41 -15.16 -5.25
N VAL A 406 -40.50 -13.85 -5.07
CA VAL A 406 -39.93 -13.12 -3.92
C VAL A 406 -40.96 -12.31 -3.15
N LYS A 407 -42.21 -12.66 -3.37
CA LYS A 407 -43.34 -12.01 -2.68
C LYS A 407 -43.20 -12.07 -1.17
N GLY A 408 -43.32 -10.92 -0.52
CA GLY A 408 -43.23 -10.77 0.93
C GLY A 408 -41.82 -10.67 1.49
N HIS A 409 -40.77 -10.78 0.66
CA HIS A 409 -39.41 -10.52 1.09
C HIS A 409 -39.22 -9.04 1.46
N LYS A 410 -38.35 -8.77 2.42
CA LYS A 410 -38.01 -7.42 2.89
C LYS A 410 -36.52 -7.18 2.78
N TYR A 411 -36.12 -6.27 1.91
CA TYR A 411 -34.74 -5.87 1.74
C TYR A 411 -34.39 -4.72 2.67
N TYR A 412 -35.23 -3.69 2.71
CA TYR A 412 -35.02 -2.52 3.54
C TYR A 412 -35.75 -2.63 4.87
N ILE A 413 -34.98 -2.66 5.95
CA ILE A 413 -35.45 -2.58 7.33
C ILE A 413 -34.83 -1.35 7.94
N PRO A 414 -35.59 -0.27 8.21
CA PRO A 414 -35.03 0.97 8.75
C PRO A 414 -34.46 0.75 10.14
N GLY A 415 -33.28 1.40 10.37
CA GLY A 415 -32.65 1.47 11.68
C GLY A 415 -33.44 2.32 12.69
N GLU A 416 -32.88 2.49 13.88
CA GLU A 416 -33.52 3.22 15.00
C GLU A 416 -32.94 4.64 15.16
N LEU A 417 -31.77 4.91 14.58
CA LEU A 417 -31.03 6.15 14.78
C LEU A 417 -31.37 7.21 13.74
N GLY A 418 -31.27 8.46 14.14
CA GLY A 418 -31.43 9.62 13.28
C GLY A 418 -32.78 9.66 12.55
N SER A 419 -32.75 9.98 11.25
CA SER A 419 -33.96 10.07 10.42
C SER A 419 -34.60 8.71 10.17
N GLU A 420 -33.88 7.60 10.28
CA GLU A 420 -34.46 6.25 10.12
C GLU A 420 -35.42 5.89 11.25
N GLY A 421 -35.24 6.42 12.45
CA GLY A 421 -36.20 6.24 13.53
C GLY A 421 -37.63 6.68 13.15
N LYS A 422 -37.75 7.80 12.43
CA LYS A 422 -39.02 8.29 11.90
C LYS A 422 -39.58 7.38 10.79
N ILE A 423 -38.70 6.94 9.89
CA ILE A 423 -39.09 5.99 8.82
C ILE A 423 -39.58 4.66 9.44
N ARG A 424 -38.88 4.16 10.46
CA ARG A 424 -39.22 2.97 11.20
C ARG A 424 -40.62 3.08 11.86
N GLN A 425 -40.86 4.20 12.54
CA GLN A 425 -42.17 4.44 13.16
C GLN A 425 -43.31 4.49 12.12
N ASN A 426 -43.08 5.10 10.97
CA ASN A 426 -44.03 5.09 9.88
C ASN A 426 -44.28 3.68 9.33
N HIS A 427 -43.25 2.84 9.23
CA HIS A 427 -43.40 1.43 8.81
C HIS A 427 -44.19 0.61 9.84
N ILE A 428 -44.04 0.85 11.15
CA ILE A 428 -44.82 0.22 12.21
C ILE A 428 -46.28 0.65 12.07
N ASN A 429 -46.56 1.95 11.98
CA ASN A 429 -47.92 2.49 11.83
C ASN A 429 -48.61 1.98 10.59
N GLN A 430 -47.91 1.63 9.53
CA GLN A 430 -48.41 1.05 8.29
C GLN A 430 -48.47 -0.49 8.33
N GLY A 431 -48.13 -1.13 9.44
CA GLY A 431 -48.10 -2.60 9.57
C GLY A 431 -47.03 -3.29 8.70
N ARG A 432 -46.05 -2.53 8.18
CA ARG A 432 -44.96 -3.07 7.34
C ARG A 432 -43.91 -3.82 8.14
N ILE A 433 -43.68 -3.43 9.39
CA ILE A 433 -42.83 -4.10 10.37
C ILE A 433 -43.54 -4.19 11.70
N LYS A 434 -43.21 -5.19 12.51
CA LYS A 434 -43.76 -5.33 13.87
C LYS A 434 -42.98 -4.43 14.83
N GLU A 435 -43.68 -3.87 15.79
CA GLU A 435 -43.08 -3.30 16.99
C GLU A 435 -42.37 -4.42 17.75
N LYS A 436 -41.11 -4.17 18.16
CA LYS A 436 -40.36 -5.15 18.97
C LYS A 436 -40.78 -5.09 20.41
#